data_7cd51951366b70a2cc808da461a7e839
#
_entry.id   7cd51951366b70a2cc808da461a7e839
#
_cell.length_a   1.000
_cell.length_b   1.000
_cell.length_c   1.000
_cell.angle_alpha   90.00
_cell.angle_beta   90.00
_cell.angle_gamma   90.00
#
_symmetry.space_group_name_H-M   'P 1'
#
loop_
_entity.id
_entity.type
_entity.pdbx_description
1 polymer ?
#
loop_
_entity_poly.entity_id
_entity_poly.type
_entity_poly.pdbx_seq_one_letter_code
_entity_poly.pdbx_strand_id
1 'polypeptide(L)'
;MKYLAPIVFFIFFMACKPTQQWSGQGPINVVPTEDKPIKTQVYRDFDLGDGFFISNKMEGGRLNDAKRVNDTLIEVMILPENQPINPSPWYAFKMWSEEEKQLWIRLTYPQNGFHRYYPKINKRGLYYKKLDSTAFHPHYKTLEDGRRQIEFAEAKLWVGTDTLWIAAQDFAGTAYVERWKGKILENDFVEKIEIGQSKEGRPLEILKIGEADDQKMLMAISLQHPPEIPGFLALKSFVETLCEDSPQAKKFRSKYNLYVMPLMNPDGVARGHWRHNVGGVDTNRDWINFNQPEPKALAEFMESKVRETGGEFVFAADFHATWEDIFYTINEDLDGNHPGLIPKLIKRSSRKIPGYDPNIRPSEGMERGVTSSSYFFFVHGAEAMTFEVGDNTPRRLIRQKGETTARELMRILNRK
;
A
#
# COMPACT_ATOMS: atom_id res chain seq x y z
N MET A 1 54.09 -34.24 55.13
CA MET A 1 53.16 -34.38 54.00
C MET A 1 52.07 -33.35 54.22
N LYS A 2 52.11 -32.25 53.43
CA LYS A 2 51.10 -31.18 53.48
C LYS A 2 50.21 -31.33 52.22
N TYR A 3 48.91 -31.57 52.39
CA TYR A 3 47.94 -31.67 51.34
C TYR A 3 47.48 -30.25 50.93
N LEU A 4 47.79 -29.85 49.70
CA LEU A 4 47.15 -28.68 49.06
C LEU A 4 45.81 -29.12 48.41
N ALA A 5 44.72 -28.54 48.86
CA ALA A 5 43.43 -28.69 48.20
C ALA A 5 43.35 -27.72 47.02
N PRO A 6 42.85 -28.12 45.87
CA PRO A 6 42.62 -27.18 44.71
C PRO A 6 41.35 -26.32 44.95
N ILE A 7 41.51 -25.00 44.86
CA ILE A 7 40.41 -24.06 44.84
C ILE A 7 39.84 -24.06 43.41
N VAL A 8 38.63 -24.59 43.28
CA VAL A 8 37.87 -24.51 42.01
C VAL A 8 37.15 -23.16 41.95
N PHE A 9 37.60 -22.29 41.07
CA PHE A 9 36.91 -21.02 40.76
C PHE A 9 35.73 -21.35 39.85
N PHE A 10 34.51 -21.23 40.35
CA PHE A 10 33.29 -21.21 39.55
C PHE A 10 33.11 -19.81 38.92
N ILE A 11 33.43 -19.68 37.63
CA ILE A 11 33.12 -18.49 36.86
C ILE A 11 31.64 -18.59 36.50
N PHE A 12 30.81 -17.81 37.20
CA PHE A 12 29.43 -17.58 36.78
C PHE A 12 29.41 -16.71 35.51
N PHE A 13 29.23 -17.33 34.36
CA PHE A 13 28.82 -16.59 33.18
C PHE A 13 27.39 -16.08 33.40
N MET A 14 27.25 -14.82 33.81
CA MET A 14 25.99 -14.10 33.62
C MET A 14 25.77 -13.97 32.11
N ALA A 15 25.01 -14.89 31.55
CA ALA A 15 24.46 -14.72 30.24
C ALA A 15 23.48 -13.54 30.31
N CYS A 16 23.91 -12.34 29.88
CA CYS A 16 22.99 -11.28 29.53
C CYS A 16 22.05 -11.85 28.47
N LYS A 17 20.81 -12.15 28.86
CA LYS A 17 19.76 -12.35 27.86
C LYS A 17 19.75 -11.09 27.02
N PRO A 18 19.87 -11.19 25.68
CA PRO A 18 19.68 -10.01 24.87
C PRO A 18 18.31 -9.46 25.25
N THR A 19 18.25 -8.19 25.63
CA THR A 19 16.97 -7.47 25.79
C THR A 19 16.22 -7.69 24.46
N GLN A 20 15.11 -8.40 24.54
CA GLN A 20 14.27 -8.66 23.38
C GLN A 20 13.88 -7.29 22.85
N GLN A 21 14.46 -6.92 21.71
CA GLN A 21 14.23 -5.62 21.12
C GLN A 21 12.75 -5.63 20.72
N TRP A 22 11.97 -4.70 21.29
CA TRP A 22 10.55 -4.60 20.98
C TRP A 22 10.33 -4.53 19.46
N SER A 23 9.50 -5.41 18.93
CA SER A 23 9.28 -5.58 17.51
C SER A 23 7.98 -4.92 17.00
N GLY A 24 7.31 -4.18 17.86
CA GLY A 24 6.07 -3.49 17.53
C GLY A 24 6.26 -2.25 16.65
N GLN A 25 5.17 -1.54 16.41
CA GLN A 25 5.15 -0.28 15.67
C GLN A 25 5.69 0.84 16.57
N GLY A 26 6.73 1.53 16.14
CA GLY A 26 7.24 2.74 16.82
C GLY A 26 6.24 3.89 16.79
N PRO A 27 6.45 4.93 17.62
CA PRO A 27 5.58 6.09 17.66
C PRO A 27 5.53 6.77 16.28
N ILE A 28 4.33 7.12 15.84
CA ILE A 28 4.11 7.88 14.61
C ILE A 28 4.01 9.36 14.98
N ASN A 29 4.94 10.15 14.47
CA ASN A 29 4.96 11.59 14.72
C ASN A 29 3.76 12.28 14.07
N VAL A 30 3.12 13.18 14.81
CA VAL A 30 2.14 14.11 14.27
C VAL A 30 2.85 15.10 13.38
N VAL A 31 2.32 15.31 12.19
CA VAL A 31 2.83 16.29 11.21
C VAL A 31 1.73 17.28 10.87
N PRO A 32 2.07 18.55 10.50
CA PRO A 32 1.07 19.49 9.98
C PRO A 32 0.41 18.91 8.71
N THR A 33 -0.92 18.97 8.66
CA THR A 33 -1.72 18.41 7.56
C THR A 33 -2.51 19.44 6.76
N GLU A 34 -2.24 20.73 6.97
CA GLU A 34 -2.68 21.80 6.09
C GLU A 34 -2.06 21.63 4.71
N ASP A 35 -2.72 22.19 3.70
CA ASP A 35 -2.26 22.15 2.31
C ASP A 35 -0.85 22.66 2.16
N LYS A 36 -0.04 21.92 1.42
CA LYS A 36 1.36 22.24 1.13
C LYS A 36 1.57 22.35 -0.38
N PRO A 37 2.46 23.24 -0.84
CA PRO A 37 2.69 23.36 -2.27
C PRO A 37 3.28 22.07 -2.85
N ILE A 38 2.70 21.62 -3.97
CA ILE A 38 3.22 20.52 -4.78
C ILE A 38 3.87 21.06 -6.05
N LYS A 39 4.83 20.32 -6.59
CA LYS A 39 5.39 20.56 -7.91
C LYS A 39 4.70 19.66 -8.93
N THR A 40 3.83 20.25 -9.73
CA THR A 40 3.23 19.53 -10.85
C THR A 40 4.30 19.25 -11.90
N GLN A 41 4.47 18.00 -12.28
CA GLN A 41 5.37 17.66 -13.39
C GLN A 41 4.80 18.14 -14.74
N VAL A 42 5.70 18.45 -15.68
CA VAL A 42 5.30 18.74 -17.06
C VAL A 42 5.11 17.43 -17.80
N TYR A 43 3.92 17.20 -18.38
CA TYR A 43 3.65 16.03 -19.22
C TYR A 43 4.11 16.32 -20.65
N ARG A 44 5.11 15.56 -21.10
CA ARG A 44 5.71 15.76 -22.43
C ARG A 44 6.33 14.48 -22.99
N ASP A 45 6.59 14.52 -24.30
CA ASP A 45 7.48 13.60 -24.97
C ASP A 45 8.89 14.18 -24.94
N PHE A 46 9.87 13.35 -24.68
CA PHE A 46 11.30 13.66 -24.71
C PHE A 46 11.87 13.03 -25.98
N ASP A 47 12.29 13.85 -26.92
CA ASP A 47 13.08 13.42 -28.08
C ASP A 47 14.55 13.37 -27.63
N LEU A 48 15.14 12.18 -27.65
CA LEU A 48 16.49 11.95 -27.19
C LEU A 48 17.50 11.72 -28.36
N GLY A 49 17.04 12.02 -29.58
CA GLY A 49 17.80 11.85 -30.81
C GLY A 49 17.82 10.41 -31.31
N ASP A 50 18.29 10.22 -32.55
CA ASP A 50 18.39 8.92 -33.27
C ASP A 50 17.08 8.11 -33.22
N GLY A 51 15.94 8.79 -33.35
CA GLY A 51 14.62 8.19 -33.35
C GLY A 51 14.22 7.51 -32.05
N PHE A 52 14.80 7.92 -30.89
CA PHE A 52 14.46 7.38 -29.59
C PHE A 52 13.68 8.39 -28.74
N PHE A 53 12.56 7.95 -28.18
CA PHE A 53 11.62 8.77 -27.44
C PHE A 53 11.25 8.16 -26.10
N ILE A 54 11.04 9.02 -25.10
CA ILE A 54 10.44 8.68 -23.80
C ILE A 54 9.25 9.61 -23.56
N SER A 55 8.22 9.14 -22.85
CA SER A 55 7.04 9.96 -22.54
C SER A 55 6.48 9.65 -21.16
N ASN A 56 6.11 10.70 -20.43
CA ASN A 56 5.32 10.62 -19.21
C ASN A 56 3.84 10.97 -19.44
N LYS A 57 3.41 11.19 -20.70
CA LYS A 57 2.01 11.48 -21.08
C LYS A 57 1.15 10.24 -20.95
N MET A 58 0.82 9.91 -19.72
CA MET A 58 -0.14 8.86 -19.34
C MET A 58 -0.66 9.14 -17.95
N GLU A 59 -1.83 8.64 -17.63
CA GLU A 59 -2.34 8.66 -16.27
C GLU A 59 -1.33 7.99 -15.32
N GLY A 60 -1.09 8.59 -14.16
CA GLY A 60 -0.09 8.09 -13.19
C GLY A 60 1.36 8.11 -13.69
N GLY A 61 1.63 8.69 -14.85
CA GLY A 61 2.97 8.87 -15.37
C GLY A 61 3.83 9.71 -14.42
N ARG A 62 5.07 9.26 -14.15
CA ARG A 62 6.04 10.00 -13.34
C ARG A 62 7.43 9.85 -13.95
N LEU A 63 7.89 10.94 -14.52
CA LEU A 63 9.21 11.17 -15.07
C LEU A 63 9.39 12.68 -15.18
N ASN A 64 10.37 13.24 -14.50
CA ASN A 64 10.52 14.70 -14.43
C ASN A 64 11.49 15.22 -15.49
N ASP A 65 12.51 14.43 -15.85
CA ASP A 65 13.43 14.74 -16.94
C ASP A 65 14.05 13.48 -17.52
N ALA A 66 14.54 13.58 -18.77
CA ALA A 66 15.28 12.53 -19.45
C ALA A 66 16.36 13.15 -20.31
N LYS A 67 17.57 12.58 -20.27
CA LYS A 67 18.69 13.00 -21.10
C LYS A 67 19.51 11.83 -21.63
N ARG A 68 20.02 11.95 -22.83
CA ARG A 68 21.00 11.03 -23.38
C ARG A 68 22.37 11.32 -22.77
N VAL A 69 22.98 10.31 -22.16
CA VAL A 69 24.33 10.41 -21.59
C VAL A 69 25.36 10.02 -22.63
N ASN A 70 25.07 8.94 -23.39
CA ASN A 70 25.86 8.46 -24.53
C ASN A 70 24.98 7.58 -25.45
N ASP A 71 25.56 6.93 -26.43
CA ASP A 71 24.84 6.15 -27.44
C ASP A 71 24.02 4.98 -26.87
N THR A 72 24.34 4.49 -25.67
CA THR A 72 23.70 3.34 -25.05
C THR A 72 23.07 3.62 -23.69
N LEU A 73 23.27 4.82 -23.11
CA LEU A 73 22.81 5.17 -21.78
C LEU A 73 21.92 6.40 -21.79
N ILE A 74 20.70 6.23 -21.31
CA ILE A 74 19.73 7.29 -21.04
C ILE A 74 19.59 7.43 -19.54
N GLU A 75 19.67 8.64 -19.03
CA GLU A 75 19.38 8.95 -17.62
C GLU A 75 18.01 9.59 -17.51
N VAL A 76 17.18 9.08 -16.60
CA VAL A 76 15.86 9.61 -16.28
C VAL A 76 15.84 10.09 -14.82
N MET A 77 15.28 11.26 -14.61
CA MET A 77 15.16 11.90 -13.29
C MET A 77 13.73 11.79 -12.77
N ILE A 78 13.60 11.33 -11.52
CA ILE A 78 12.32 11.09 -10.84
C ILE A 78 12.31 11.86 -9.54
N LEU A 79 11.35 12.80 -9.41
CA LEU A 79 11.19 13.67 -8.25
C LEU A 79 9.86 13.41 -7.55
N PRO A 80 9.79 13.62 -6.22
CA PRO A 80 8.52 13.63 -5.51
C PRO A 80 7.66 14.85 -5.89
N GLU A 81 6.39 14.80 -5.54
CA GLU A 81 5.44 15.91 -5.67
C GLU A 81 5.78 17.10 -4.78
N ASN A 82 6.31 16.86 -3.59
CA ASN A 82 6.81 17.88 -2.66
C ASN A 82 7.74 17.27 -1.61
N GLN A 83 8.19 18.07 -0.64
CA GLN A 83 9.02 17.67 0.49
C GLN A 83 8.62 18.46 1.77
N PRO A 84 8.88 17.92 2.98
CA PRO A 84 9.46 16.60 3.25
C PRO A 84 8.47 15.46 2.93
N ILE A 85 8.99 14.31 2.52
CA ILE A 85 8.18 13.13 2.17
C ILE A 85 8.88 11.85 2.66
N ASN A 86 8.08 10.88 3.14
CA ASN A 86 8.56 9.52 3.32
C ASN A 86 8.72 8.88 1.91
N PRO A 87 9.95 8.56 1.47
CA PRO A 87 10.20 8.23 0.08
C PRO A 87 9.51 6.92 -0.35
N SER A 88 8.58 7.05 -1.28
CA SER A 88 7.97 5.93 -2.01
C SER A 88 8.09 6.20 -3.51
N PRO A 89 9.33 6.18 -4.07
CA PRO A 89 9.68 6.77 -5.35
C PRO A 89 9.01 6.06 -6.53
N TRP A 90 7.76 6.40 -6.77
CA TRP A 90 7.00 5.98 -7.93
C TRP A 90 7.64 6.49 -9.22
N TYR A 91 7.72 5.65 -10.22
CA TYR A 91 8.00 6.00 -11.60
C TYR A 91 7.11 5.20 -12.53
N ALA A 92 6.64 5.83 -13.59
CA ALA A 92 5.92 5.19 -14.68
C ALA A 92 6.06 6.04 -15.94
N PHE A 93 6.53 5.44 -17.02
CA PHE A 93 6.70 6.11 -18.30
C PHE A 93 6.70 5.09 -19.43
N LYS A 94 6.60 5.57 -20.66
CA LYS A 94 6.65 4.76 -21.87
C LYS A 94 7.79 5.22 -22.77
N MET A 95 8.30 4.30 -23.57
CA MET A 95 9.38 4.55 -24.51
C MET A 95 9.18 3.77 -25.79
N TRP A 96 9.75 4.29 -26.88
CA TRP A 96 9.79 3.65 -28.21
C TRP A 96 10.98 4.16 -29.00
N SER A 97 11.32 3.46 -30.09
CA SER A 97 12.39 3.84 -31.00
C SER A 97 11.98 3.49 -32.42
N GLU A 98 12.42 4.27 -33.40
CA GLU A 98 12.20 4.00 -34.83
C GLU A 98 12.87 2.71 -35.28
N GLU A 99 14.00 2.33 -34.66
CA GLU A 99 14.71 1.09 -34.87
C GLU A 99 14.86 0.32 -33.56
N GLU A 100 14.93 -1.01 -33.65
CA GLU A 100 15.19 -1.84 -32.48
C GLU A 100 16.61 -1.62 -31.98
N LYS A 101 16.73 -1.22 -30.70
CA LYS A 101 18.05 -1.03 -30.07
C LYS A 101 18.03 -1.45 -28.60
N GLN A 102 19.20 -1.82 -28.10
CA GLN A 102 19.37 -2.15 -26.69
C GLN A 102 20.00 -0.96 -25.97
N LEU A 103 19.33 -0.48 -24.92
CA LEU A 103 19.73 0.69 -24.15
C LEU A 103 19.73 0.39 -22.65
N TRP A 104 20.57 1.12 -21.93
CA TRP A 104 20.52 1.23 -20.48
C TRP A 104 19.70 2.45 -20.10
N ILE A 105 18.76 2.25 -19.20
CA ILE A 105 17.97 3.34 -18.57
C ILE A 105 18.43 3.44 -17.13
N ARG A 106 19.04 4.56 -16.77
CA ARG A 106 19.44 4.88 -15.41
C ARG A 106 18.34 5.68 -14.73
N LEU A 107 17.77 5.11 -13.66
CA LEU A 107 16.72 5.72 -12.83
C LEU A 107 17.40 6.48 -11.69
N THR A 108 17.31 7.82 -11.68
CA THR A 108 17.95 8.70 -10.68
C THR A 108 16.92 9.44 -9.83
N TYR A 109 17.27 9.67 -8.58
CA TYR A 109 16.38 10.22 -7.54
C TYR A 109 17.11 11.33 -6.77
N PRO A 110 17.20 12.56 -7.32
CA PRO A 110 17.80 13.68 -6.59
C PRO A 110 16.96 14.03 -5.35
N GLN A 111 17.48 14.95 -4.53
CA GLN A 111 16.81 15.47 -3.33
C GLN A 111 16.53 14.39 -2.26
N ASN A 112 17.55 13.58 -1.93
CA ASN A 112 17.48 12.52 -0.93
C ASN A 112 16.53 11.35 -1.27
N GLY A 113 16.11 11.23 -2.53
CA GLY A 113 15.44 10.03 -3.02
C GLY A 113 16.39 8.83 -3.14
N PHE A 114 15.83 7.67 -3.34
CA PHE A 114 16.57 6.43 -3.57
C PHE A 114 15.72 5.47 -4.39
N HIS A 115 16.34 4.48 -5.03
CA HIS A 115 15.59 3.45 -5.75
C HIS A 115 14.99 2.44 -4.77
N ARG A 116 13.67 2.19 -4.88
CA ARG A 116 12.94 1.26 -4.01
C ARG A 116 12.34 0.09 -4.78
N TYR A 117 11.64 0.37 -5.87
CA TYR A 117 10.79 -0.61 -6.53
C TYR A 117 11.50 -1.32 -7.69
N TYR A 118 11.48 -2.62 -7.66
CA TYR A 118 12.02 -3.42 -8.75
C TYR A 118 11.25 -3.16 -10.05
N PRO A 119 11.92 -2.79 -11.17
CA PRO A 119 11.24 -2.39 -12.41
C PRO A 119 10.34 -3.48 -12.97
N LYS A 120 9.17 -3.07 -13.42
CA LYS A 120 8.23 -3.89 -14.17
C LYS A 120 8.04 -3.31 -15.56
N ILE A 121 7.98 -4.17 -16.54
CA ILE A 121 7.86 -3.80 -17.95
C ILE A 121 6.61 -4.41 -18.57
N ASN A 122 6.06 -3.72 -19.58
CA ASN A 122 4.90 -4.15 -20.35
C ASN A 122 5.11 -3.77 -21.83
N LYS A 123 5.04 -4.75 -22.74
CA LYS A 123 5.25 -4.51 -24.18
C LYS A 123 3.96 -4.31 -24.98
N ARG A 124 2.77 -4.58 -24.39
CA ARG A 124 1.50 -4.59 -25.14
C ARG A 124 0.33 -3.96 -24.38
N GLY A 125 0.62 -3.22 -23.30
CA GLY A 125 -0.43 -2.58 -22.49
C GLY A 125 -1.29 -3.52 -21.62
N LEU A 126 -1.07 -4.85 -21.67
CA LEU A 126 -1.94 -5.83 -21.02
C LEU A 126 -1.45 -6.25 -19.62
N TYR A 127 -0.17 -6.63 -19.51
CA TYR A 127 0.38 -7.17 -18.26
C TYR A 127 1.80 -6.68 -18.01
N TYR A 128 2.05 -6.22 -16.78
CA TYR A 128 3.38 -5.92 -16.31
C TYR A 128 4.10 -7.22 -15.88
N LYS A 129 5.36 -7.34 -16.26
CA LYS A 129 6.25 -8.43 -15.83
C LYS A 129 7.44 -7.81 -15.12
N LYS A 130 7.89 -8.45 -14.05
CA LYS A 130 9.15 -8.11 -13.41
C LYS A 130 10.28 -8.18 -14.44
N LEU A 131 11.14 -7.17 -14.49
CA LEU A 131 12.33 -7.17 -15.34
C LEU A 131 13.22 -8.36 -14.97
N ASP A 132 13.88 -8.96 -15.97
CA ASP A 132 14.84 -10.02 -15.71
C ASP A 132 15.98 -9.53 -14.81
N SER A 133 16.41 -10.36 -13.86
CA SER A 133 17.44 -9.98 -12.89
C SER A 133 18.80 -9.69 -13.52
N THR A 134 19.09 -10.30 -14.65
CA THR A 134 20.33 -10.04 -15.41
C THR A 134 20.32 -8.69 -16.13
N ALA A 135 19.14 -8.11 -16.28
CA ALA A 135 18.94 -6.81 -16.91
C ALA A 135 18.74 -5.67 -15.88
N PHE A 136 18.87 -5.94 -14.59
CA PHE A 136 18.69 -4.96 -13.52
C PHE A 136 19.93 -4.84 -12.65
N HIS A 137 20.53 -3.65 -12.61
CA HIS A 137 21.77 -3.35 -11.91
C HIS A 137 21.56 -2.23 -10.89
N PRO A 138 21.36 -2.56 -9.61
CA PRO A 138 21.26 -1.58 -8.54
C PRO A 138 22.65 -1.10 -8.10
N HIS A 139 22.80 0.22 -7.93
CA HIS A 139 24.00 0.86 -7.40
C HIS A 139 23.76 1.31 -5.97
N TYR A 140 24.60 0.86 -5.04
CA TYR A 140 24.43 1.07 -3.62
C TYR A 140 25.34 2.16 -3.09
N LYS A 141 24.81 2.97 -2.17
CA LYS A 141 25.61 3.78 -1.24
C LYS A 141 25.47 3.25 0.18
N THR A 142 26.50 3.44 0.99
CA THR A 142 26.44 3.18 2.44
C THR A 142 26.11 4.49 3.15
N LEU A 143 25.09 4.45 3.99
CA LEU A 143 24.66 5.57 4.82
C LEU A 143 25.58 5.70 6.05
N GLU A 144 25.52 6.82 6.76
CA GLU A 144 26.31 7.08 7.97
C GLU A 144 26.05 6.07 9.09
N ASP A 145 24.84 5.51 9.16
CA ASP A 145 24.45 4.46 10.10
C ASP A 145 24.85 3.03 9.67
N GLY A 146 25.61 2.91 8.58
CA GLY A 146 26.09 1.65 8.02
C GLY A 146 25.09 0.88 7.15
N ARG A 147 23.85 1.32 7.03
CA ARG A 147 22.85 0.71 6.14
C ARG A 147 23.22 0.94 4.67
N ARG A 148 22.96 -0.06 3.83
CA ARG A 148 23.07 0.05 2.38
C ARG A 148 21.74 0.49 1.77
N GLN A 149 21.79 1.47 0.88
CA GLN A 149 20.63 2.00 0.15
C GLN A 149 20.95 2.02 -1.34
N ILE A 150 19.97 1.67 -2.19
CA ILE A 150 20.14 1.78 -3.64
C ILE A 150 20.00 3.26 -4.02
N GLU A 151 21.11 3.89 -4.38
CA GLU A 151 21.14 5.30 -4.76
C GLU A 151 20.46 5.52 -6.11
N PHE A 152 20.83 4.71 -7.11
CA PHE A 152 20.21 4.67 -8.42
C PHE A 152 20.21 3.24 -8.97
N ALA A 153 19.45 2.99 -10.02
CA ALA A 153 19.42 1.68 -10.65
C ALA A 153 19.48 1.79 -12.18
N GLU A 154 20.07 0.82 -12.83
CA GLU A 154 20.13 0.72 -14.28
C GLU A 154 19.35 -0.50 -14.76
N ALA A 155 18.56 -0.30 -15.81
CA ALA A 155 17.77 -1.32 -16.47
C ALA A 155 18.19 -1.44 -17.93
N LYS A 156 18.61 -2.64 -18.35
CA LYS A 156 18.95 -2.95 -19.74
C LYS A 156 17.70 -3.38 -20.49
N LEU A 157 17.31 -2.63 -21.50
CA LEU A 157 16.04 -2.81 -22.21
C LEU A 157 16.24 -2.88 -23.73
N TRP A 158 15.45 -3.75 -24.37
CA TRP A 158 15.23 -3.72 -25.81
C TRP A 158 14.03 -2.82 -26.09
N VAL A 159 14.25 -1.80 -26.90
CA VAL A 159 13.25 -0.80 -27.30
C VAL A 159 13.19 -0.77 -28.81
N GLY A 160 12.00 -0.85 -29.37
CA GLY A 160 11.74 -0.81 -30.82
C GLY A 160 10.52 0.06 -31.13
N THR A 161 9.89 -0.18 -32.27
CA THR A 161 8.72 0.59 -32.75
C THR A 161 7.48 0.40 -31.86
N ASP A 162 7.36 -0.78 -31.22
CA ASP A 162 6.30 -1.01 -30.22
C ASP A 162 6.60 -0.25 -28.93
N THR A 163 5.56 0.37 -28.38
CA THR A 163 5.68 1.05 -27.09
C THR A 163 6.00 0.06 -25.96
N LEU A 164 7.07 0.36 -25.22
CA LEU A 164 7.44 -0.30 -23.98
C LEU A 164 7.07 0.59 -22.79
N TRP A 165 6.27 0.07 -21.85
CA TRP A 165 6.02 0.72 -20.57
C TRP A 165 6.96 0.18 -19.50
N ILE A 166 7.47 1.06 -18.66
CA ILE A 166 8.22 0.72 -17.46
C ILE A 166 7.57 1.41 -16.26
N ALA A 167 7.41 0.68 -15.15
CA ALA A 167 6.81 1.21 -13.93
C ALA A 167 7.40 0.56 -12.68
N ALA A 168 7.27 1.27 -11.56
CA ALA A 168 7.66 0.83 -10.22
C ALA A 168 6.86 -0.39 -9.73
N GLN A 169 5.59 -0.43 -10.06
CA GLN A 169 4.66 -1.52 -9.72
C GLN A 169 3.80 -1.90 -10.92
N ASP A 170 2.95 -2.89 -10.76
CA ASP A 170 1.87 -3.13 -11.70
C ASP A 170 1.02 -1.86 -11.78
N PHE A 171 0.78 -1.38 -13.01
CA PHE A 171 0.03 -0.14 -13.14
C PHE A 171 -1.46 -0.40 -12.91
N ALA A 172 -1.97 0.09 -11.77
CA ALA A 172 -3.39 0.13 -11.46
C ALA A 172 -3.82 1.59 -11.25
N GLY A 173 -3.97 2.33 -12.35
CA GLY A 173 -4.48 3.69 -12.34
C GLY A 173 -5.98 3.75 -12.04
N THR A 174 -6.55 4.96 -11.96
CA THR A 174 -7.96 5.16 -11.63
C THR A 174 -8.87 4.37 -12.56
N ALA A 175 -8.61 4.37 -13.86
CA ALA A 175 -9.38 3.60 -14.84
C ALA A 175 -9.37 2.07 -14.59
N TYR A 176 -8.31 1.52 -14.02
CA TYR A 176 -8.29 0.10 -13.64
C TYR A 176 -9.21 -0.15 -12.45
N VAL A 177 -9.15 0.71 -11.43
CA VAL A 177 -10.03 0.62 -10.25
C VAL A 177 -11.48 0.76 -10.64
N GLU A 178 -11.81 1.71 -11.52
CA GLU A 178 -13.17 1.93 -12.03
C GLU A 178 -13.71 0.69 -12.78
N ARG A 179 -12.92 0.10 -13.68
CA ARG A 179 -13.34 -1.12 -14.37
C ARG A 179 -13.57 -2.29 -13.40
N TRP A 180 -12.75 -2.39 -12.36
CA TRP A 180 -12.95 -3.40 -11.34
C TRP A 180 -14.22 -3.14 -10.50
N LYS A 181 -14.44 -1.88 -10.06
CA LYS A 181 -15.69 -1.49 -9.38
C LYS A 181 -16.91 -1.82 -10.22
N GLY A 182 -16.87 -1.53 -11.53
CA GLY A 182 -17.94 -1.87 -12.46
C GLY A 182 -18.31 -3.36 -12.44
N LYS A 183 -17.29 -4.26 -12.38
CA LYS A 183 -17.53 -5.70 -12.26
C LYS A 183 -18.15 -6.11 -10.91
N ILE A 184 -17.71 -5.45 -9.82
CA ILE A 184 -18.29 -5.75 -8.50
C ILE A 184 -19.74 -5.29 -8.42
N LEU A 185 -20.08 -4.17 -9.07
CA LEU A 185 -21.44 -3.60 -9.15
C LEU A 185 -22.40 -4.44 -10.01
N GLU A 186 -21.94 -5.45 -10.76
CA GLU A 186 -22.82 -6.40 -11.44
C GLU A 186 -23.59 -7.32 -10.46
N ASN A 187 -23.24 -7.31 -9.16
CA ASN A 187 -23.94 -8.06 -8.13
C ASN A 187 -25.05 -7.23 -7.49
N ASP A 188 -26.28 -7.76 -7.42
CA ASP A 188 -27.46 -7.07 -6.89
C ASP A 188 -27.35 -6.64 -5.44
N PHE A 189 -26.45 -7.28 -4.66
CA PHE A 189 -26.16 -6.96 -3.26
C PHE A 189 -25.02 -5.92 -3.10
N VAL A 190 -24.63 -5.23 -4.17
CA VAL A 190 -23.59 -4.19 -4.14
C VAL A 190 -24.18 -2.86 -4.58
N GLU A 191 -23.97 -1.85 -3.75
CA GLU A 191 -24.36 -0.47 -4.03
C GLU A 191 -23.13 0.45 -4.07
N LYS A 192 -23.17 1.47 -4.92
CA LYS A 192 -22.16 2.52 -4.98
C LYS A 192 -22.69 3.78 -4.28
N ILE A 193 -21.90 4.35 -3.38
CA ILE A 193 -22.22 5.55 -2.61
C ILE A 193 -21.12 6.58 -2.86
N GLU A 194 -21.47 7.74 -3.40
CA GLU A 194 -20.56 8.89 -3.46
C GLU A 194 -20.63 9.65 -2.13
N ILE A 195 -19.47 9.83 -1.49
CA ILE A 195 -19.36 10.47 -0.17
C ILE A 195 -18.72 11.86 -0.22
N GLY A 196 -18.26 12.30 -1.39
CA GLY A 196 -17.63 13.60 -1.58
C GLY A 196 -16.79 13.63 -2.84
N GLN A 197 -15.94 14.65 -2.92
CA GLN A 197 -15.03 14.85 -4.04
C GLN A 197 -13.62 15.16 -3.54
N SER A 198 -12.61 14.70 -4.30
CA SER A 198 -11.23 15.09 -4.09
C SER A 198 -11.00 16.56 -4.46
N LYS A 199 -9.81 17.09 -4.19
CA LYS A 199 -9.46 18.49 -4.54
C LYS A 199 -9.52 18.78 -6.05
N GLU A 200 -9.30 17.79 -6.91
CA GLU A 200 -9.43 17.91 -8.37
C GLU A 200 -10.83 17.53 -8.88
N GLY A 201 -11.81 17.34 -7.99
CA GLY A 201 -13.20 17.05 -8.32
C GLY A 201 -13.47 15.60 -8.74
N ARG A 202 -12.58 14.65 -8.44
CA ARG A 202 -12.85 13.22 -8.65
C ARG A 202 -13.76 12.70 -7.54
N PRO A 203 -14.77 11.86 -7.87
CA PRO A 203 -15.68 11.34 -6.87
C PRO A 203 -14.94 10.45 -5.86
N LEU A 204 -15.27 10.63 -4.59
CA LEU A 204 -14.86 9.74 -3.49
C LEU A 204 -16.00 8.75 -3.29
N GLU A 205 -15.78 7.47 -3.62
CA GLU A 205 -16.82 6.47 -3.72
C GLU A 205 -16.57 5.27 -2.83
N ILE A 206 -17.62 4.81 -2.19
CA ILE A 206 -17.67 3.60 -1.39
C ILE A 206 -18.54 2.56 -2.11
N LEU A 207 -18.13 1.30 -2.08
CA LEU A 207 -18.99 0.16 -2.38
C LEU A 207 -19.55 -0.39 -1.07
N LYS A 208 -20.87 -0.42 -0.91
CA LYS A 208 -21.56 -1.18 0.13
C LYS A 208 -21.80 -2.60 -0.40
N ILE A 209 -21.37 -3.62 0.33
CA ILE A 209 -21.47 -5.03 -0.04
C ILE A 209 -22.21 -5.76 1.06
N GLY A 210 -23.43 -6.18 0.80
CA GLY A 210 -24.28 -6.91 1.73
C GLY A 210 -25.73 -6.43 1.70
N GLU A 211 -26.60 -7.17 2.39
CA GLU A 211 -28.06 -6.98 2.44
C GLU A 211 -28.56 -6.85 3.89
N ALA A 212 -27.63 -6.63 4.84
CA ALA A 212 -27.95 -6.50 6.26
C ALA A 212 -28.51 -5.11 6.60
N ASP A 213 -29.00 -4.96 7.80
CA ASP A 213 -29.65 -3.75 8.35
C ASP A 213 -28.68 -2.68 8.88
N ASP A 214 -27.38 -2.77 8.57
CA ASP A 214 -26.32 -1.90 9.08
C ASP A 214 -26.11 -1.91 10.61
N GLN A 215 -26.62 -2.91 11.32
CA GLN A 215 -26.31 -3.05 12.76
C GLN A 215 -24.88 -3.51 12.99
N LYS A 216 -24.33 -4.31 12.06
CA LYS A 216 -22.95 -4.79 12.11
C LYS A 216 -22.26 -4.45 10.80
N MET A 217 -21.35 -3.51 10.85
CA MET A 217 -20.65 -2.97 9.68
C MET A 217 -19.15 -3.29 9.70
N LEU A 218 -18.57 -3.34 8.54
CA LEU A 218 -17.13 -3.48 8.33
C LEU A 218 -16.64 -2.38 7.39
N MET A 219 -15.37 -1.96 7.55
CA MET A 219 -14.71 -1.00 6.67
C MET A 219 -13.44 -1.60 6.06
N ALA A 220 -13.20 -1.38 4.77
CA ALA A 220 -11.95 -1.70 4.12
C ALA A 220 -11.54 -0.59 3.14
N ILE A 221 -10.31 -0.13 3.25
CA ILE A 221 -9.78 0.94 2.39
C ILE A 221 -8.45 0.56 1.76
N SER A 222 -8.05 1.25 0.70
CA SER A 222 -6.71 1.17 0.12
C SER A 222 -6.33 2.42 -0.67
N LEU A 223 -5.11 2.43 -1.20
CA LEU A 223 -4.58 3.51 -2.03
C LEU A 223 -4.68 4.91 -1.38
N GLN A 224 -4.45 5.00 -0.07
CA GLN A 224 -4.09 6.25 0.56
C GLN A 224 -2.78 6.80 -0.03
N HIS A 225 -1.86 5.87 -0.38
CA HIS A 225 -0.60 6.18 -1.05
C HIS A 225 -0.58 5.58 -2.46
N PRO A 226 -0.38 6.41 -3.49
CA PRO A 226 -0.49 6.02 -4.89
C PRO A 226 0.33 4.80 -5.34
N PRO A 227 1.59 4.58 -4.88
CA PRO A 227 2.42 3.45 -5.31
C PRO A 227 2.03 2.09 -4.72
N GLU A 228 1.13 2.05 -3.75
CA GLU A 228 0.87 0.86 -2.94
C GLU A 228 -0.11 -0.11 -3.59
N ILE A 229 0.13 -0.39 -4.88
CA ILE A 229 -0.67 -1.29 -5.70
C ILE A 229 -0.77 -2.71 -5.13
N PRO A 230 0.28 -3.32 -4.50
CA PRO A 230 0.13 -4.63 -3.88
C PRO A 230 -0.96 -4.66 -2.80
N GLY A 231 -1.10 -3.60 -1.99
CA GLY A 231 -2.19 -3.47 -1.01
C GLY A 231 -3.56 -3.48 -1.66
N PHE A 232 -3.75 -2.66 -2.71
CA PHE A 232 -5.00 -2.67 -3.48
C PHE A 232 -5.30 -4.05 -4.10
N LEU A 233 -4.31 -4.77 -4.62
CA LEU A 233 -4.53 -6.11 -5.18
C LEU A 233 -4.94 -7.14 -4.11
N ALA A 234 -4.47 -6.99 -2.87
CA ALA A 234 -4.93 -7.80 -1.74
C ALA A 234 -6.37 -7.44 -1.35
N LEU A 235 -6.70 -6.14 -1.24
CA LEU A 235 -8.09 -5.66 -1.05
C LEU A 235 -9.02 -6.20 -2.14
N LYS A 236 -8.60 -6.09 -3.40
CA LYS A 236 -9.36 -6.60 -4.55
C LYS A 236 -9.75 -8.06 -4.36
N SER A 237 -8.79 -8.91 -4.05
CA SER A 237 -9.02 -10.34 -3.84
C SER A 237 -9.86 -10.64 -2.60
N PHE A 238 -9.68 -9.84 -1.54
CA PHE A 238 -10.51 -9.89 -0.33
C PHE A 238 -11.98 -9.60 -0.66
N VAL A 239 -12.26 -8.54 -1.38
CA VAL A 239 -13.62 -8.14 -1.79
C VAL A 239 -14.24 -9.17 -2.73
N GLU A 240 -13.53 -9.60 -3.78
CA GLU A 240 -14.00 -10.61 -4.73
C GLU A 240 -14.43 -11.91 -4.02
N THR A 241 -13.68 -12.30 -2.98
CA THR A 241 -14.02 -13.49 -2.17
C THR A 241 -15.30 -13.30 -1.35
N LEU A 242 -15.57 -12.10 -0.85
CA LEU A 242 -16.81 -11.78 -0.15
C LEU A 242 -18.02 -11.70 -1.09
N CYS A 243 -17.77 -11.44 -2.37
CA CYS A 243 -18.80 -11.41 -3.41
C CYS A 243 -19.08 -12.80 -4.05
N GLU A 244 -18.33 -13.85 -3.69
CA GLU A 244 -18.58 -15.19 -4.25
C GLU A 244 -20.00 -15.71 -4.02
N ASP A 245 -20.47 -16.55 -4.95
CA ASP A 245 -21.73 -17.30 -4.80
C ASP A 245 -21.53 -18.57 -3.96
N SER A 246 -21.07 -18.38 -2.71
CA SER A 246 -20.87 -19.47 -1.76
C SER A 246 -21.83 -19.34 -0.57
N PRO A 247 -22.27 -20.47 0.06
CA PRO A 247 -23.12 -20.41 1.24
C PRO A 247 -22.53 -19.58 2.38
N GLN A 248 -21.19 -19.60 2.51
CA GLN A 248 -20.47 -18.82 3.50
C GLN A 248 -20.56 -17.31 3.25
N ALA A 249 -20.37 -16.89 1.99
CA ALA A 249 -20.44 -15.50 1.61
C ALA A 249 -21.87 -14.96 1.68
N LYS A 250 -22.86 -15.74 1.21
CA LYS A 250 -24.28 -15.38 1.33
C LYS A 250 -24.71 -15.19 2.79
N LYS A 251 -24.31 -16.12 3.68
CA LYS A 251 -24.58 -16.00 5.13
C LYS A 251 -23.89 -14.78 5.74
N PHE A 252 -22.69 -14.43 5.29
CA PHE A 252 -21.99 -13.25 5.76
C PHE A 252 -22.75 -11.97 5.34
N ARG A 253 -23.07 -11.82 4.05
CA ARG A 253 -23.74 -10.64 3.50
C ARG A 253 -25.17 -10.45 4.04
N SER A 254 -25.85 -11.50 4.52
CA SER A 254 -27.14 -11.36 5.18
C SER A 254 -27.06 -10.86 6.63
N LYS A 255 -25.86 -10.77 7.23
CA LYS A 255 -25.63 -10.37 8.62
C LYS A 255 -24.78 -9.11 8.76
N TYR A 256 -23.95 -8.86 7.78
CA TYR A 256 -22.94 -7.81 7.81
C TYR A 256 -22.91 -7.05 6.49
N ASN A 257 -22.73 -5.73 6.57
CA ASN A 257 -22.39 -4.91 5.42
C ASN A 257 -20.93 -4.52 5.47
N LEU A 258 -20.20 -4.79 4.39
CA LEU A 258 -18.85 -4.29 4.19
C LEU A 258 -18.90 -3.02 3.34
N TYR A 259 -18.34 -1.95 3.85
CA TYR A 259 -18.08 -0.72 3.12
C TYR A 259 -16.64 -0.70 2.64
N VAL A 260 -16.43 -0.45 1.35
CA VAL A 260 -15.10 -0.49 0.72
C VAL A 260 -14.82 0.82 0.00
N MET A 261 -13.76 1.52 0.38
CA MET A 261 -13.23 2.66 -0.36
C MET A 261 -11.88 2.27 -1.00
N PRO A 262 -11.88 1.73 -2.22
CA PRO A 262 -10.69 1.12 -2.81
C PRO A 262 -9.67 2.14 -3.31
N LEU A 263 -10.06 3.40 -3.47
CA LEU A 263 -9.25 4.48 -4.03
C LEU A 263 -9.39 5.72 -3.15
N MET A 264 -8.66 5.73 -2.03
CA MET A 264 -8.68 6.86 -1.09
C MET A 264 -8.08 8.14 -1.68
N ASN A 265 -7.02 8.03 -2.48
CA ASN A 265 -6.29 9.18 -3.04
C ASN A 265 -6.34 9.17 -4.58
N PRO A 266 -7.50 9.45 -5.19
CA PRO A 266 -7.67 9.36 -6.64
C PRO A 266 -6.80 10.35 -7.41
N ASP A 267 -6.59 11.55 -6.86
CA ASP A 267 -5.77 12.58 -7.49
C ASP A 267 -4.29 12.20 -7.50
N GLY A 268 -3.76 11.73 -6.36
CA GLY A 268 -2.38 11.29 -6.26
C GLY A 268 -2.09 10.10 -7.20
N VAL A 269 -3.02 9.14 -7.31
CA VAL A 269 -2.91 8.02 -8.26
C VAL A 269 -2.90 8.53 -9.70
N ALA A 270 -3.83 9.41 -10.07
CA ALA A 270 -3.90 9.98 -11.43
C ALA A 270 -2.66 10.81 -11.79
N ARG A 271 -2.05 11.48 -10.81
CA ARG A 271 -0.86 12.32 -10.99
C ARG A 271 0.48 11.57 -10.84
N GLY A 272 0.44 10.29 -10.44
CA GLY A 272 1.64 9.50 -10.21
C GLY A 272 2.48 10.04 -9.05
N HIS A 273 1.86 10.42 -7.96
CA HIS A 273 2.53 10.90 -6.76
C HIS A 273 3.29 9.76 -6.06
N TRP A 274 4.31 10.11 -5.29
CA TRP A 274 5.07 9.15 -4.49
C TRP A 274 4.28 8.72 -3.25
N ARG A 275 3.51 9.65 -2.64
CA ARG A 275 2.83 9.38 -1.38
C ARG A 275 1.63 10.28 -1.12
N HIS A 276 1.77 11.58 -1.34
CA HIS A 276 0.84 12.60 -0.91
C HIS A 276 -0.34 12.75 -1.88
N ASN A 277 -1.46 13.30 -1.38
CA ASN A 277 -2.53 13.78 -2.23
C ASN A 277 -2.14 15.11 -2.93
N VAL A 278 -3.02 15.71 -3.70
CA VAL A 278 -2.73 17.01 -4.36
C VAL A 278 -2.72 18.21 -3.40
N GLY A 279 -3.17 18.03 -2.16
CA GLY A 279 -2.93 18.97 -1.08
C GLY A 279 -1.48 18.93 -0.54
N GLY A 280 -0.66 18.01 -1.04
CA GLY A 280 0.74 17.82 -0.62
C GLY A 280 0.89 17.15 0.73
N VAL A 281 -0.09 16.36 1.17
CA VAL A 281 -0.18 15.77 2.50
C VAL A 281 -0.33 14.26 2.42
N ASP A 282 0.33 13.54 3.33
CA ASP A 282 0.10 12.13 3.59
C ASP A 282 -1.29 11.95 4.21
N THR A 283 -2.23 11.40 3.44
CA THR A 283 -3.61 11.21 3.90
C THR A 283 -3.72 10.29 5.10
N ASN A 284 -2.76 9.35 5.27
CA ASN A 284 -2.68 8.50 6.47
C ASN A 284 -1.98 9.18 7.67
N ARG A 285 -1.92 10.51 7.67
CA ARG A 285 -1.49 11.38 8.79
C ARG A 285 -2.55 12.42 9.16
N ASP A 286 -3.67 12.46 8.43
CA ASP A 286 -4.71 13.47 8.60
C ASP A 286 -5.99 12.97 9.32
N TRP A 287 -5.93 11.82 9.99
CA TRP A 287 -7.08 11.21 10.67
C TRP A 287 -7.39 11.80 12.08
N ILE A 288 -6.71 12.89 12.43
CA ILE A 288 -7.06 13.72 13.61
C ILE A 288 -7.69 15.05 13.16
N ASN A 289 -7.01 15.72 12.21
CA ASN A 289 -7.32 17.10 11.84
C ASN A 289 -8.33 17.20 10.69
N PHE A 290 -8.40 16.18 9.80
CA PHE A 290 -9.32 16.13 8.67
C PHE A 290 -9.26 17.37 7.77
N ASN A 291 -8.04 17.86 7.50
CA ASN A 291 -7.79 18.98 6.61
C ASN A 291 -7.90 18.60 5.13
N GLN A 292 -7.75 17.31 4.82
CA GLN A 292 -7.85 16.79 3.47
C GLN A 292 -9.23 16.16 3.23
N PRO A 293 -9.81 16.32 2.02
CA PRO A 293 -11.17 15.87 1.72
C PRO A 293 -11.35 14.36 1.84
N GLU A 294 -10.33 13.58 1.51
CA GLU A 294 -10.42 12.12 1.45
C GLU A 294 -10.66 11.49 2.84
N PRO A 295 -9.79 11.70 3.86
CA PRO A 295 -10.06 11.16 5.20
C PRO A 295 -11.29 11.81 5.84
N LYS A 296 -11.54 13.12 5.57
CA LYS A 296 -12.70 13.84 6.11
C LYS A 296 -14.02 13.22 5.63
N ALA A 297 -14.17 13.01 4.33
CA ALA A 297 -15.40 12.46 3.76
C ALA A 297 -15.67 11.04 4.28
N LEU A 298 -14.64 10.21 4.42
CA LEU A 298 -14.82 8.86 4.96
C LEU A 298 -15.16 8.88 6.46
N ALA A 299 -14.55 9.75 7.24
CA ALA A 299 -14.88 9.91 8.66
C ALA A 299 -16.33 10.34 8.85
N GLU A 300 -16.78 11.40 8.14
CA GLU A 300 -18.15 11.88 8.16
C GLU A 300 -19.15 10.80 7.73
N PHE A 301 -18.82 10.01 6.72
CA PHE A 301 -19.63 8.88 6.30
C PHE A 301 -19.77 7.82 7.40
N MET A 302 -18.68 7.39 8.04
CA MET A 302 -18.73 6.39 9.11
C MET A 302 -19.53 6.89 10.32
N GLU A 303 -19.33 8.15 10.73
CA GLU A 303 -20.07 8.79 11.80
C GLU A 303 -21.56 8.89 11.47
N SER A 304 -21.92 9.25 10.21
CA SER A 304 -23.33 9.32 9.80
C SER A 304 -23.99 7.94 9.85
N LYS A 305 -23.31 6.89 9.42
CA LYS A 305 -23.83 5.53 9.47
C LYS A 305 -24.15 5.07 10.87
N VAL A 306 -23.22 5.27 11.81
CA VAL A 306 -23.47 4.94 13.23
C VAL A 306 -24.64 5.74 13.80
N ARG A 307 -24.71 7.02 13.53
CA ARG A 307 -25.79 7.90 14.00
C ARG A 307 -27.17 7.53 13.43
N GLU A 308 -27.24 7.19 12.13
CA GLU A 308 -28.47 6.89 11.41
C GLU A 308 -29.05 5.53 11.76
N THR A 309 -28.19 4.53 11.96
CA THR A 309 -28.61 3.14 12.12
C THR A 309 -28.57 2.66 13.58
N GLY A 310 -27.83 3.35 14.43
CA GLY A 310 -27.49 2.87 15.79
C GLY A 310 -26.58 1.64 15.77
N GLY A 311 -26.04 1.28 14.59
CA GLY A 311 -25.13 0.15 14.42
C GLY A 311 -23.69 0.46 14.79
N GLU A 312 -22.83 -0.52 14.66
CA GLU A 312 -21.41 -0.41 14.99
C GLU A 312 -20.48 -1.00 13.91
N PHE A 313 -19.29 -0.45 13.78
CA PHE A 313 -18.23 -1.08 13.01
C PHE A 313 -17.52 -2.12 13.88
N VAL A 314 -17.51 -3.38 13.44
CA VAL A 314 -16.87 -4.48 14.17
C VAL A 314 -15.48 -4.84 13.66
N PHE A 315 -15.14 -4.38 12.45
CA PHE A 315 -13.86 -4.64 11.80
C PHE A 315 -13.49 -3.51 10.87
N ALA A 316 -12.21 -3.16 10.80
CA ALA A 316 -11.68 -2.28 9.78
C ALA A 316 -10.29 -2.74 9.31
N ALA A 317 -9.99 -2.58 8.02
CA ALA A 317 -8.68 -2.87 7.46
C ALA A 317 -8.27 -1.81 6.44
N ASP A 318 -7.04 -1.33 6.58
CA ASP A 318 -6.40 -0.44 5.63
C ASP A 318 -5.28 -1.19 4.89
N PHE A 319 -5.47 -1.38 3.58
CA PHE A 319 -4.57 -2.17 2.75
C PHE A 319 -3.49 -1.29 2.14
N HIS A 320 -2.27 -1.51 2.56
CA HIS A 320 -1.07 -0.79 2.16
C HIS A 320 -0.01 -1.71 1.54
N ALA A 321 1.11 -1.11 1.12
CA ALA A 321 2.30 -1.86 0.75
C ALA A 321 3.58 -1.18 1.24
N THR A 322 4.50 -2.02 1.76
CA THR A 322 5.82 -1.59 2.20
C THR A 322 6.90 -2.58 1.74
N TRP A 323 8.11 -2.51 2.27
CA TRP A 323 9.24 -3.36 1.87
C TRP A 323 8.96 -4.86 2.03
N GLU A 324 8.23 -5.23 3.08
CA GLU A 324 7.90 -6.60 3.46
C GLU A 324 6.44 -6.72 3.91
N ASP A 325 5.96 -7.93 4.05
CA ASP A 325 4.62 -8.20 4.60
C ASP A 325 4.58 -7.89 6.09
N ILE A 326 3.71 -6.98 6.53
CA ILE A 326 3.53 -6.61 7.95
C ILE A 326 2.04 -6.45 8.25
N PHE A 327 1.62 -6.85 9.44
CA PHE A 327 0.36 -6.45 10.03
C PHE A 327 0.64 -5.48 11.18
N TYR A 328 0.31 -4.20 10.98
CA TYR A 328 0.26 -3.28 12.10
C TYR A 328 -1.11 -3.39 12.77
N THR A 329 -1.12 -3.69 14.06
CA THR A 329 -2.33 -3.89 14.84
C THR A 329 -2.44 -2.86 15.97
N ILE A 330 -3.61 -2.74 16.54
CA ILE A 330 -3.82 -1.94 17.75
C ILE A 330 -3.12 -2.63 18.94
N ASN A 331 -2.83 -1.88 19.99
CA ASN A 331 -2.27 -2.40 21.22
C ASN A 331 -3.12 -3.57 21.75
N GLU A 332 -2.45 -4.67 22.11
CA GLU A 332 -3.11 -5.94 22.51
C GLU A 332 -3.89 -5.85 23.82
N ASP A 333 -3.60 -4.84 24.65
CA ASP A 333 -4.31 -4.59 25.92
C ASP A 333 -5.63 -3.82 25.75
N LEU A 334 -5.98 -3.46 24.49
CA LEU A 334 -7.21 -2.74 24.18
C LEU A 334 -8.23 -3.63 23.47
N ASP A 335 -9.48 -3.53 23.90
CA ASP A 335 -10.62 -4.24 23.33
C ASP A 335 -11.52 -3.30 22.54
N GLY A 336 -11.87 -3.69 21.31
CA GLY A 336 -12.87 -3.03 20.48
C GLY A 336 -14.24 -3.73 20.54
N ASN A 337 -15.08 -3.50 19.53
CA ASN A 337 -16.45 -4.06 19.45
C ASN A 337 -16.49 -5.59 19.22
N HIS A 338 -15.36 -6.18 18.89
CA HIS A 338 -15.22 -7.63 18.70
C HIS A 338 -13.86 -8.13 19.21
N PRO A 339 -13.63 -8.16 20.53
CA PRO A 339 -12.32 -8.46 21.12
C PRO A 339 -11.68 -9.74 20.58
N GLY A 340 -10.39 -9.67 20.27
CA GLY A 340 -9.59 -10.78 19.77
C GLY A 340 -9.85 -11.17 18.31
N LEU A 341 -10.62 -10.39 17.53
CA LEU A 341 -10.89 -10.67 16.12
C LEU A 341 -9.61 -10.64 15.30
N ILE A 342 -8.81 -9.58 15.40
CA ILE A 342 -7.62 -9.38 14.57
C ILE A 342 -6.54 -10.46 14.81
N PRO A 343 -6.08 -10.73 16.04
CA PRO A 343 -5.10 -11.80 16.29
C PRO A 343 -5.58 -13.16 15.78
N LYS A 344 -6.85 -13.48 16.02
CA LYS A 344 -7.46 -14.73 15.54
C LYS A 344 -7.52 -14.80 14.02
N LEU A 345 -7.87 -13.69 13.35
CA LEU A 345 -7.94 -13.58 11.89
C LEU A 345 -6.56 -13.79 11.26
N ILE A 346 -5.54 -13.06 11.71
CA ILE A 346 -4.17 -13.18 11.22
C ILE A 346 -3.66 -14.62 11.39
N LYS A 347 -3.78 -15.17 12.59
CA LYS A 347 -3.34 -16.55 12.88
C LYS A 347 -4.02 -17.59 11.99
N ARG A 348 -5.32 -17.43 11.71
CA ARG A 348 -6.08 -18.41 10.91
C ARG A 348 -5.80 -18.27 9.42
N SER A 349 -5.75 -17.03 8.90
CA SER A 349 -5.47 -16.77 7.48
C SER A 349 -4.05 -17.17 7.10
N SER A 350 -3.05 -16.83 7.94
CA SER A 350 -1.64 -17.17 7.71
C SER A 350 -1.41 -18.68 7.64
N ARG A 351 -2.06 -19.46 8.50
CA ARG A 351 -1.96 -20.93 8.47
C ARG A 351 -2.48 -21.59 7.18
N LYS A 352 -3.24 -20.85 6.36
CA LYS A 352 -3.72 -21.32 5.04
C LYS A 352 -2.72 -21.11 3.93
N ILE A 353 -1.63 -20.41 4.21
CA ILE A 353 -0.57 -20.10 3.26
C ILE A 353 0.67 -20.89 3.67
N PRO A 354 1.05 -21.95 2.95
CA PRO A 354 2.21 -22.77 3.31
C PRO A 354 3.50 -21.95 3.40
N GLY A 355 4.23 -22.10 4.52
CA GLY A 355 5.50 -21.42 4.76
C GLY A 355 5.39 -19.91 5.05
N TYR A 356 4.19 -19.39 5.21
CA TYR A 356 4.00 -17.98 5.55
C TYR A 356 3.93 -17.79 7.07
N ASP A 357 4.87 -16.99 7.58
CA ASP A 357 4.92 -16.55 8.98
C ASP A 357 4.59 -15.04 9.03
N PRO A 358 3.50 -14.63 9.69
CA PRO A 358 3.06 -13.24 9.67
C PRO A 358 3.95 -12.39 10.60
N ASN A 359 4.48 -11.29 10.06
CA ASN A 359 5.14 -10.26 10.85
C ASN A 359 4.05 -9.35 11.45
N ILE A 360 3.82 -9.46 12.76
CA ILE A 360 2.80 -8.69 13.48
C ILE A 360 3.50 -7.65 14.33
N ARG A 361 3.10 -6.38 14.19
CA ARG A 361 3.65 -5.24 14.93
C ARG A 361 2.54 -4.46 15.62
N PRO A 362 2.22 -4.80 16.88
CA PRO A 362 1.23 -4.05 17.64
C PRO A 362 1.72 -2.62 17.94
N SER A 363 0.79 -1.69 18.04
CA SER A 363 1.03 -0.32 18.49
C SER A 363 1.32 -0.31 20.00
N GLU A 364 2.27 0.53 20.45
CA GLU A 364 2.43 0.81 21.89
C GLU A 364 1.41 1.80 22.43
N GLY A 365 0.80 2.61 21.51
CA GLY A 365 -0.09 3.69 21.90
C GLY A 365 -1.39 3.19 22.51
N MET A 366 -1.78 3.84 23.60
CA MET A 366 -3.06 3.63 24.31
C MET A 366 -4.10 4.70 23.97
N GLU A 367 -3.75 5.63 23.06
CA GLU A 367 -4.57 6.77 22.66
C GLU A 367 -4.65 6.88 21.13
N ARG A 368 -5.65 7.64 20.68
CA ARG A 368 -5.85 7.89 19.25
C ARG A 368 -4.64 8.55 18.61
N GLY A 369 -4.09 7.90 17.59
CA GLY A 369 -3.04 8.41 16.74
C GLY A 369 -3.58 8.96 15.40
N VAL A 370 -2.65 9.32 14.51
CA VAL A 370 -2.91 10.06 13.26
C VAL A 370 -3.31 9.18 12.06
N THR A 371 -3.38 7.86 12.23
CA THR A 371 -3.63 6.91 11.15
C THR A 371 -5.08 6.46 11.06
N SER A 372 -5.48 5.96 9.89
CA SER A 372 -6.80 5.38 9.64
C SER A 372 -7.16 4.27 10.64
N SER A 373 -6.25 3.30 10.84
CA SER A 373 -6.49 2.18 11.76
C SER A 373 -6.70 2.64 13.20
N SER A 374 -5.95 3.67 13.63
CA SER A 374 -6.15 4.28 14.94
C SER A 374 -7.52 4.98 15.04
N TYR A 375 -7.93 5.73 14.00
CA TYR A 375 -9.25 6.35 13.94
C TYR A 375 -10.37 5.30 14.01
N PHE A 376 -10.30 4.24 13.22
CA PHE A 376 -11.30 3.18 13.17
C PHE A 376 -11.50 2.52 14.54
N PHE A 377 -10.41 2.31 15.27
CA PHE A 377 -10.48 1.70 16.58
C PHE A 377 -10.94 2.70 17.64
N PHE A 378 -10.27 3.82 17.83
CA PHE A 378 -10.52 4.71 18.96
C PHE A 378 -11.82 5.52 18.84
N VAL A 379 -12.34 5.73 17.62
CA VAL A 379 -13.60 6.47 17.42
C VAL A 379 -14.78 5.53 17.25
N HIS A 380 -14.61 4.42 16.54
CA HIS A 380 -15.69 3.51 16.21
C HIS A 380 -15.65 2.17 16.95
N GLY A 381 -14.60 1.89 17.71
CA GLY A 381 -14.43 0.60 18.37
C GLY A 381 -14.18 -0.57 17.40
N ALA A 382 -13.97 -0.29 16.10
CA ALA A 382 -13.72 -1.33 15.12
C ALA A 382 -12.38 -2.03 15.40
N GLU A 383 -12.37 -3.37 15.45
CA GLU A 383 -11.11 -4.12 15.46
C GLU A 383 -10.32 -3.80 14.19
N ALA A 384 -9.24 -3.06 14.31
CA ALA A 384 -8.56 -2.43 13.18
C ALA A 384 -7.15 -2.95 12.95
N MET A 385 -6.74 -3.01 11.68
CA MET A 385 -5.37 -3.31 11.30
C MET A 385 -4.96 -2.56 10.03
N THR A 386 -3.67 -2.26 9.91
CA THR A 386 -3.04 -1.94 8.64
C THR A 386 -2.44 -3.22 8.06
N PHE A 387 -2.88 -3.57 6.86
CA PHE A 387 -2.49 -4.78 6.14
C PHE A 387 -1.45 -4.41 5.09
N GLU A 388 -0.17 -4.50 5.45
CA GLU A 388 0.94 -4.21 4.55
C GLU A 388 1.31 -5.43 3.71
N VAL A 389 1.42 -5.22 2.41
CA VAL A 389 1.93 -6.22 1.46
C VAL A 389 3.32 -5.80 1.00
N GLY A 390 4.27 -6.74 0.99
CA GLY A 390 5.61 -6.46 0.50
C GLY A 390 5.63 -6.05 -0.97
N ASP A 391 6.40 -5.01 -1.32
CA ASP A 391 6.49 -4.43 -2.66
C ASP A 391 6.76 -5.45 -3.79
N ASN A 392 7.50 -6.50 -3.46
CA ASN A 392 7.91 -7.54 -4.41
C ASN A 392 7.21 -8.88 -4.17
N THR A 393 6.16 -8.91 -3.35
CA THR A 393 5.36 -10.12 -3.11
C THR A 393 4.76 -10.62 -4.41
N PRO A 394 4.92 -11.92 -4.76
CA PRO A 394 4.35 -12.47 -5.98
C PRO A 394 2.82 -12.32 -6.03
N ARG A 395 2.26 -11.92 -7.16
CA ARG A 395 0.81 -11.70 -7.35
C ARG A 395 -0.05 -12.86 -6.88
N ARG A 396 0.41 -14.11 -7.08
CA ARG A 396 -0.29 -15.29 -6.59
C ARG A 396 -0.43 -15.27 -5.07
N LEU A 397 0.64 -14.88 -4.37
CA LEU A 397 0.64 -14.81 -2.91
C LEU A 397 -0.19 -13.62 -2.42
N ILE A 398 -0.13 -12.46 -3.09
CA ILE A 398 -1.00 -11.31 -2.80
C ILE A 398 -2.47 -11.72 -2.85
N ARG A 399 -2.88 -12.38 -3.96
CA ARG A 399 -4.23 -12.88 -4.12
C ARG A 399 -4.61 -13.87 -3.01
N GLN A 400 -3.75 -14.84 -2.71
CA GLN A 400 -3.98 -15.84 -1.68
C GLN A 400 -4.14 -15.20 -0.29
N LYS A 401 -3.37 -14.14 0.02
CA LYS A 401 -3.50 -13.38 1.27
C LYS A 401 -4.88 -12.72 1.39
N GLY A 402 -5.34 -12.02 0.36
CA GLY A 402 -6.68 -11.43 0.33
C GLY A 402 -7.79 -12.47 0.48
N GLU A 403 -7.75 -13.53 -0.34
CA GLU A 403 -8.73 -14.64 -0.31
C GLU A 403 -8.80 -15.32 1.05
N THR A 404 -7.66 -15.70 1.64
CA THR A 404 -7.63 -16.40 2.93
C THR A 404 -8.11 -15.53 4.07
N THR A 405 -7.76 -14.24 4.03
CA THR A 405 -8.24 -13.27 5.04
C THR A 405 -9.76 -13.12 4.97
N ALA A 406 -10.34 -12.96 3.79
CA ALA A 406 -11.78 -12.87 3.61
C ALA A 406 -12.51 -14.13 4.08
N ARG A 407 -12.03 -15.32 3.67
CA ARG A 407 -12.63 -16.59 4.07
C ARG A 407 -12.60 -16.83 5.58
N GLU A 408 -11.47 -16.51 6.23
CA GLU A 408 -11.37 -16.68 7.68
C GLU A 408 -12.16 -15.62 8.46
N LEU A 409 -12.22 -14.37 7.96
CA LEU A 409 -13.08 -13.34 8.53
C LEU A 409 -14.55 -13.79 8.51
N MET A 410 -15.06 -14.21 7.36
CA MET A 410 -16.41 -14.78 7.25
C MET A 410 -16.64 -15.96 8.18
N ARG A 411 -15.65 -16.87 8.31
CA ARG A 411 -15.76 -18.03 9.22
C ARG A 411 -15.84 -17.64 10.69
N ILE A 412 -15.12 -16.60 11.07
CA ILE A 412 -15.13 -16.11 12.47
C ILE A 412 -16.47 -15.45 12.75
N LEU A 413 -16.90 -14.53 11.89
CA LEU A 413 -18.11 -13.71 12.09
C LEU A 413 -19.40 -14.54 11.91
N ASN A 414 -19.46 -15.48 10.99
CA ASN A 414 -20.63 -16.34 10.79
C ASN A 414 -20.92 -17.33 11.92
N ARG A 415 -20.01 -17.51 12.89
CA ARG A 415 -20.20 -18.41 14.04
C ARG A 415 -21.01 -17.78 15.16
N LYS A 416 -21.09 -16.49 15.16
CA LYS A 416 -21.97 -15.71 16.04
C LYS A 416 -23.21 -15.29 15.28
#